data_584ba9886b0356e6aebf61b46b596385
#
_entry.id   584ba9886b0356e6aebf61b46b596385
#
_cell.length_a   1.000
_cell.length_b   1.000
_cell.length_c   1.000
_cell.angle_alpha   90.00
_cell.angle_beta   90.00
_cell.angle_gamma   90.00
#
_symmetry.space_group_name_H-M   'P 1'
#
loop_
_entity.id
_entity.type
_entity.pdbx_description
1 polymer ?
#
loop_
_entity_poly.entity_id
_entity_poly.type
_entity_poly.pdbx_seq_one_letter_code
_entity_poly.pdbx_strand_id
1 'polypeptide(L)'
;IVYNGDAKPTKNSKGSARPMLITYDPQNRGFSKPVRLGQKSSSDHHYSPIIWADEEDYLHVLFGCHKTPGTHLVSEHPVQKGALEISWKKMPQIAPKLSYPTVYRIHGNKEMIYYRTDGHTSSWTYLITGDNGRTWAGPEKDVTDLDSKGKLDWSSYQTKIPSKDGKHLHVVFTDYDDNKNSPDPKRFYNPRYDQLVSNEWKYNLSYVKIDLETHVVRNAQGNALKTPIDIDYSRENCQIWDTKWHGAGIPPVISLDE
;
A
#
# COMPACT_ATOMS: atom_id res chain seq x y z
N ILE A 1 1.06 -15.94 -10.50
CA ILE A 1 2.02 -14.82 -10.51
C ILE A 1 1.48 -13.75 -11.45
N VAL A 2 1.44 -12.50 -10.98
CA VAL A 2 1.13 -11.34 -11.81
C VAL A 2 2.35 -10.41 -11.91
N TYR A 3 2.52 -9.75 -13.05
CA TYR A 3 3.69 -8.91 -13.32
C TYR A 3 3.42 -7.91 -14.44
N ASN A 4 4.28 -6.92 -14.57
CA ASN A 4 4.32 -6.00 -15.70
C ASN A 4 5.21 -6.58 -16.81
N GLY A 5 4.59 -7.18 -17.83
CA GLY A 5 5.26 -7.74 -18.98
C GLY A 5 5.39 -6.74 -20.14
N ASP A 6 6.13 -7.14 -21.18
CA ASP A 6 6.38 -6.34 -22.40
C ASP A 6 6.91 -4.93 -22.07
N ALA A 7 7.66 -4.79 -20.97
CA ALA A 7 8.19 -3.51 -20.57
C ALA A 7 9.14 -2.94 -21.64
N LYS A 8 8.80 -1.77 -22.14
CA LYS A 8 9.69 -1.00 -23.02
C LYS A 8 10.26 0.16 -22.20
N PRO A 9 11.49 0.01 -21.68
CA PRO A 9 12.13 1.11 -20.98
C PRO A 9 12.35 2.27 -21.94
N THR A 10 12.11 3.48 -21.48
CA THR A 10 12.51 4.70 -22.17
C THR A 10 13.45 5.50 -21.29
N LYS A 11 14.33 6.29 -21.91
CA LYS A 11 15.30 7.15 -21.18
C LYS A 11 14.64 8.10 -20.17
N ASN A 12 13.32 8.29 -20.23
CA ASN A 12 12.58 9.28 -19.43
C ASN A 12 11.47 8.66 -18.55
N SER A 13 11.62 7.42 -18.07
CA SER A 13 10.64 6.71 -17.22
C SER A 13 9.18 6.64 -17.76
N LYS A 14 8.93 7.07 -18.99
CA LYS A 14 7.63 7.02 -19.67
C LYS A 14 7.44 5.73 -20.49
N GLY A 15 8.10 4.66 -20.08
CA GLY A 15 7.95 3.37 -20.69
C GLY A 15 6.54 2.82 -20.52
N SER A 16 6.25 1.76 -21.22
CA SER A 16 4.97 1.09 -21.13
C SER A 16 5.16 -0.38 -20.83
N ALA A 17 4.23 -0.92 -20.09
CA ALA A 17 4.15 -2.33 -19.75
C ALA A 17 2.70 -2.81 -19.87
N ARG A 18 2.50 -4.10 -19.72
CA ARG A 18 1.17 -4.71 -19.71
C ARG A 18 1.01 -5.56 -18.48
N PRO A 19 -0.12 -5.49 -17.77
CA PRO A 19 -0.39 -6.41 -16.68
C PRO A 19 -0.58 -7.82 -17.25
N MET A 20 0.21 -8.75 -16.77
CA MET A 20 0.29 -10.14 -17.24
C MET A 20 0.06 -11.09 -16.06
N LEU A 21 -0.49 -12.25 -16.38
CA LEU A 21 -0.61 -13.39 -15.47
C LEU A 21 0.14 -14.59 -16.05
N ILE A 22 0.78 -15.35 -15.20
CA ILE A 22 1.31 -16.67 -15.49
C ILE A 22 0.94 -17.60 -14.32
N THR A 23 0.47 -18.80 -14.62
CA THR A 23 0.21 -19.84 -13.63
C THR A 23 1.36 -20.84 -13.59
N TYR A 24 1.57 -21.42 -12.42
CA TYR A 24 2.55 -22.50 -12.23
C TYR A 24 1.83 -23.78 -11.81
N ASP A 25 2.08 -24.86 -12.57
CA ASP A 25 1.60 -26.19 -12.22
C ASP A 25 2.70 -26.96 -11.45
N PRO A 26 2.54 -27.18 -10.14
CA PRO A 26 3.54 -27.88 -9.35
C PRO A 26 3.66 -29.37 -9.69
N GLN A 27 2.64 -29.98 -10.28
CA GLN A 27 2.66 -31.41 -10.67
C GLN A 27 3.54 -31.62 -11.89
N ASN A 28 3.35 -30.79 -12.91
CA ASN A 28 4.12 -30.86 -14.15
C ASN A 28 5.36 -29.97 -14.12
N ARG A 29 5.59 -29.23 -13.02
CA ARG A 29 6.70 -28.25 -12.85
C ARG A 29 6.80 -27.28 -14.02
N GLY A 30 5.66 -26.88 -14.57
CA GLY A 30 5.56 -26.05 -15.77
C GLY A 30 4.82 -24.73 -15.51
N PHE A 31 5.10 -23.77 -16.36
CA PHE A 31 4.36 -22.51 -16.41
C PHE A 31 3.39 -22.48 -17.59
N SER A 32 2.24 -21.84 -17.41
CA SER A 32 1.35 -21.51 -18.51
C SER A 32 2.00 -20.53 -19.48
N LYS A 33 1.41 -20.36 -20.65
CA LYS A 33 1.70 -19.17 -21.48
C LYS A 33 1.24 -17.92 -20.74
N PRO A 34 1.98 -16.79 -20.83
CA PRO A 34 1.56 -15.53 -20.24
C PRO A 34 0.23 -15.05 -20.83
N VAL A 35 -0.70 -14.68 -19.95
CA VAL A 35 -2.01 -14.13 -20.34
C VAL A 35 -2.03 -12.64 -20.02
N ARG A 36 -2.51 -11.85 -21.00
CA ARG A 36 -2.69 -10.41 -20.81
C ARG A 36 -3.97 -10.13 -20.04
N LEU A 37 -3.87 -9.37 -18.96
CA LEU A 37 -4.99 -8.99 -18.12
C LEU A 37 -5.66 -7.67 -18.54
N GLY A 38 -4.93 -6.81 -19.26
CA GLY A 38 -5.46 -5.51 -19.63
C GLY A 38 -4.65 -4.78 -20.68
N GLN A 39 -5.05 -3.54 -20.94
CA GLN A 39 -4.37 -2.67 -21.88
C GLN A 39 -2.99 -2.25 -21.35
N LYS A 40 -2.22 -1.63 -22.21
CA LYS A 40 -0.91 -1.07 -21.91
C LYS A 40 -1.02 -0.01 -20.80
N SER A 41 -0.17 -0.11 -19.80
CA SER A 41 -0.02 0.85 -18.69
C SER A 41 1.41 1.39 -18.65
N SER A 42 1.74 2.18 -17.64
CA SER A 42 3.11 2.61 -17.39
C SER A 42 4.03 1.43 -17.07
N SER A 43 5.31 1.52 -17.45
CA SER A 43 6.36 0.61 -17.00
C SER A 43 6.92 0.98 -15.61
N ASP A 44 6.46 2.06 -15.03
CA ASP A 44 6.78 2.45 -13.67
C ASP A 44 6.29 1.37 -12.70
N HIS A 45 7.16 0.93 -11.80
CA HIS A 45 6.88 -0.13 -10.83
C HIS A 45 5.68 0.16 -9.91
N HIS A 46 5.33 1.43 -9.71
CA HIS A 46 4.16 1.84 -8.93
C HIS A 46 2.82 1.33 -9.50
N TYR A 47 2.79 0.98 -10.78
CA TYR A 47 1.60 0.43 -11.46
C TYR A 47 1.58 -1.09 -11.50
N SER A 48 2.47 -1.76 -10.73
CA SER A 48 2.55 -3.22 -10.71
C SER A 48 1.25 -3.85 -10.24
N PRO A 49 0.83 -4.96 -10.86
CA PRO A 49 -0.37 -5.68 -10.46
C PRO A 49 -0.16 -6.41 -9.13
N ILE A 50 -1.26 -6.56 -8.38
CA ILE A 50 -1.36 -7.43 -7.20
C ILE A 50 -2.44 -8.48 -7.46
N ILE A 51 -2.32 -9.65 -6.79
CA ILE A 51 -3.27 -10.76 -6.90
C ILE A 51 -3.56 -11.32 -5.51
N TRP A 52 -4.81 -11.70 -5.28
CA TRP A 52 -5.22 -12.44 -4.09
C TRP A 52 -6.36 -13.40 -4.44
N ALA A 53 -6.66 -14.33 -3.58
CA ALA A 53 -7.83 -15.17 -3.65
C ALA A 53 -8.76 -14.85 -2.49
N ASP A 54 -10.05 -14.83 -2.73
CA ASP A 54 -11.09 -14.72 -1.70
C ASP A 54 -11.39 -16.08 -1.04
N GLU A 55 -12.33 -16.10 -0.12
CA GLU A 55 -12.74 -17.32 0.62
C GLU A 55 -13.42 -18.39 -0.25
N GLU A 56 -13.97 -17.98 -1.38
CA GLU A 56 -14.64 -18.87 -2.34
C GLU A 56 -13.70 -19.29 -3.49
N ASP A 57 -12.38 -19.06 -3.33
CA ASP A 57 -11.33 -19.35 -4.32
C ASP A 57 -11.46 -18.59 -5.64
N TYR A 58 -12.20 -17.45 -5.67
CA TYR A 58 -12.10 -16.54 -6.80
C TYR A 58 -10.77 -15.77 -6.73
N LEU A 59 -10.12 -15.67 -7.87
CA LEU A 59 -8.91 -14.85 -7.98
C LEU A 59 -9.27 -13.41 -8.34
N HIS A 60 -8.73 -12.49 -7.59
CA HIS A 60 -8.79 -11.07 -7.83
C HIS A 60 -7.46 -10.55 -8.34
N VAL A 61 -7.48 -9.64 -9.29
CA VAL A 61 -6.31 -8.90 -9.75
C VAL A 61 -6.62 -7.42 -9.79
N LEU A 62 -5.75 -6.61 -9.21
CA LEU A 62 -5.82 -5.16 -9.25
C LEU A 62 -4.53 -4.61 -9.86
N PHE A 63 -4.63 -3.75 -10.85
CA PHE A 63 -3.47 -3.19 -11.55
C PHE A 63 -3.69 -1.74 -12.00
N GLY A 64 -2.60 -1.05 -12.27
CA GLY A 64 -2.62 0.33 -12.73
C GLY A 64 -2.90 1.34 -11.61
N CYS A 65 -2.70 0.97 -10.35
CA CYS A 65 -3.00 1.79 -9.18
C CYS A 65 -1.82 2.68 -8.81
N HIS A 66 -1.76 3.87 -9.36
CA HIS A 66 -0.92 4.95 -8.85
C HIS A 66 -1.60 6.28 -9.17
N LYS A 67 -2.22 6.91 -8.15
CA LYS A 67 -3.06 8.11 -8.28
C LYS A 67 -4.30 7.92 -9.18
N THR A 68 -4.68 6.68 -9.41
CA THR A 68 -5.81 6.27 -10.25
C THR A 68 -6.60 5.18 -9.55
N PRO A 69 -7.85 4.92 -9.95
CA PRO A 69 -8.63 3.82 -9.36
C PRO A 69 -8.08 2.43 -9.72
N GLY A 70 -7.23 2.34 -10.75
CA GLY A 70 -6.81 1.05 -11.30
C GLY A 70 -7.94 0.28 -12.00
N THR A 71 -7.65 -0.97 -12.30
CA THR A 71 -8.63 -1.92 -12.84
C THR A 71 -8.67 -3.13 -11.93
N HIS A 72 -9.85 -3.44 -11.40
CA HIS A 72 -10.12 -4.62 -10.59
C HIS A 72 -10.81 -5.68 -11.45
N LEU A 73 -10.19 -6.85 -11.53
CA LEU A 73 -10.73 -8.03 -12.19
C LEU A 73 -10.95 -9.14 -11.17
N VAL A 74 -11.96 -9.96 -11.38
CA VAL A 74 -12.18 -11.22 -10.65
C VAL A 74 -12.38 -12.36 -11.64
N SER A 75 -11.92 -13.55 -11.31
CA SER A 75 -12.21 -14.74 -12.12
C SER A 75 -13.70 -15.01 -12.17
N GLU A 76 -14.23 -15.45 -13.33
CA GLU A 76 -15.67 -15.72 -13.48
C GLU A 76 -16.13 -16.94 -12.66
N HIS A 77 -15.18 -17.82 -12.34
CA HIS A 77 -15.39 -19.05 -11.56
C HIS A 77 -14.30 -19.19 -10.51
N PRO A 78 -14.55 -19.92 -9.41
CA PRO A 78 -13.50 -20.33 -8.48
C PRO A 78 -12.36 -21.05 -9.22
N VAL A 79 -11.13 -20.66 -8.92
CA VAL A 79 -9.96 -21.18 -9.64
C VAL A 79 -9.48 -22.44 -8.97
N GLN A 80 -9.67 -23.56 -9.64
CA GLN A 80 -9.17 -24.86 -9.20
C GLN A 80 -7.65 -24.93 -9.32
N LYS A 81 -7.03 -25.69 -8.43
CA LYS A 81 -5.59 -25.95 -8.47
C LYS A 81 -5.18 -26.55 -9.82
N GLY A 82 -4.22 -25.90 -10.46
CA GLY A 82 -3.74 -26.35 -11.79
C GLY A 82 -4.49 -25.76 -12.99
N ALA A 83 -5.46 -24.85 -12.78
CA ALA A 83 -6.12 -24.17 -13.88
C ALA A 83 -5.12 -23.37 -14.72
N LEU A 84 -5.09 -23.62 -16.02
CA LEU A 84 -4.20 -22.93 -16.98
C LEU A 84 -4.87 -21.74 -17.66
N GLU A 85 -6.19 -21.75 -17.74
CA GLU A 85 -7.01 -20.70 -18.36
C GLU A 85 -7.99 -20.14 -17.33
N ILE A 86 -8.08 -18.81 -17.27
CA ILE A 86 -8.94 -18.09 -16.33
C ILE A 86 -9.68 -17.01 -17.11
N SER A 87 -11.02 -17.08 -17.08
CA SER A 87 -11.90 -16.01 -17.60
C SER A 87 -12.09 -14.94 -16.53
N TRP A 88 -12.14 -13.68 -16.95
CA TRP A 88 -12.12 -12.53 -16.06
C TRP A 88 -13.35 -11.62 -16.23
N LYS A 89 -13.91 -11.21 -15.12
CA LYS A 89 -14.95 -10.21 -15.03
C LYS A 89 -14.41 -8.93 -14.41
N LYS A 90 -14.78 -7.79 -14.98
CA LYS A 90 -14.43 -6.48 -14.41
C LYS A 90 -15.36 -6.15 -13.22
N MET A 91 -14.74 -5.73 -12.13
CA MET A 91 -15.43 -5.32 -10.90
C MET A 91 -15.59 -3.79 -10.84
N PRO A 92 -16.48 -3.29 -9.97
CA PRO A 92 -16.51 -1.88 -9.61
C PRO A 92 -15.16 -1.38 -9.10
N GLN A 93 -14.95 -0.07 -9.19
CA GLN A 93 -13.76 0.56 -8.62
C GLN A 93 -13.79 0.45 -7.09
N ILE A 94 -12.65 0.09 -6.49
CA ILE A 94 -12.50 -0.01 -5.03
C ILE A 94 -12.51 1.39 -4.40
N ALA A 95 -11.75 2.31 -4.99
CA ALA A 95 -11.67 3.71 -4.58
C ALA A 95 -11.36 4.61 -5.79
N PRO A 96 -11.64 5.92 -5.71
CA PRO A 96 -11.36 6.86 -6.81
C PRO A 96 -9.87 6.94 -7.19
N LYS A 97 -9.00 6.78 -6.19
CA LYS A 97 -7.55 6.76 -6.36
C LYS A 97 -6.93 5.81 -5.36
N LEU A 98 -5.95 5.05 -5.82
CA LEU A 98 -5.16 4.15 -5.00
C LEU A 98 -3.67 4.30 -5.38
N SER A 99 -2.81 4.28 -4.36
CA SER A 99 -1.36 4.14 -4.52
C SER A 99 -0.85 3.14 -3.48
N TYR A 100 0.05 2.25 -3.88
CA TYR A 100 0.63 1.19 -3.01
C TYR A 100 -0.40 0.29 -2.31
N PRO A 101 -1.42 -0.22 -3.02
CA PRO A 101 -2.41 -1.09 -2.40
C PRO A 101 -1.76 -2.38 -1.91
N THR A 102 -2.18 -2.82 -0.73
CA THR A 102 -1.83 -4.13 -0.17
C THR A 102 -3.10 -4.76 0.36
N VAL A 103 -3.35 -6.02 0.00
CA VAL A 103 -4.55 -6.76 0.42
C VAL A 103 -4.21 -7.77 1.50
N TYR A 104 -5.08 -7.90 2.49
CA TYR A 104 -4.98 -8.86 3.59
C TYR A 104 -6.31 -9.57 3.78
N ARG A 105 -6.27 -10.86 4.08
CA ARG A 105 -7.38 -11.56 4.72
C ARG A 105 -7.44 -11.16 6.18
N ILE A 106 -8.64 -10.91 6.67
CA ILE A 106 -8.91 -10.51 8.03
C ILE A 106 -10.03 -11.37 8.64
N HIS A 107 -10.28 -11.18 9.93
CA HIS A 107 -11.29 -11.94 10.65
C HIS A 107 -12.69 -11.86 10.00
N GLY A 108 -13.46 -12.98 10.09
CA GLY A 108 -14.84 -13.04 9.60
C GLY A 108 -14.96 -13.17 8.08
N ASN A 109 -14.01 -13.83 7.44
CA ASN A 109 -14.00 -14.07 5.99
C ASN A 109 -14.10 -12.76 5.19
N LYS A 110 -13.40 -11.75 5.67
CA LYS A 110 -13.33 -10.44 5.04
C LYS A 110 -11.95 -10.19 4.47
N GLU A 111 -11.89 -9.25 3.55
CA GLU A 111 -10.64 -8.76 2.97
C GLU A 111 -10.52 -7.27 3.22
N MET A 112 -9.30 -6.85 3.45
CA MET A 112 -8.96 -5.44 3.62
C MET A 112 -7.93 -5.03 2.58
N ILE A 113 -8.14 -3.87 1.98
CA ILE A 113 -7.14 -3.19 1.17
C ILE A 113 -6.64 -1.96 1.92
N TYR A 114 -5.33 -1.90 2.19
CA TYR A 114 -4.68 -0.74 2.78
C TYR A 114 -3.88 -0.01 1.70
N TYR A 115 -4.02 1.31 1.60
CA TYR A 115 -3.46 2.07 0.49
C TYR A 115 -3.23 3.54 0.84
N ARG A 116 -2.45 4.23 0.01
CA ARG A 116 -2.35 5.68 0.01
C ARG A 116 -3.35 6.26 -0.99
N THR A 117 -4.05 7.32 -0.62
CA THR A 117 -5.20 7.85 -1.37
C THR A 117 -4.83 8.57 -2.67
N ASP A 118 -3.62 9.12 -2.81
CA ASP A 118 -3.17 9.82 -4.02
C ASP A 118 -1.63 9.85 -4.12
N GLY A 119 -1.04 11.05 -4.21
CA GLY A 119 0.38 11.35 -4.37
C GLY A 119 1.22 11.20 -3.10
N HIS A 120 2.42 11.79 -3.11
CA HIS A 120 3.40 11.58 -2.04
C HIS A 120 2.91 12.03 -0.67
N THR A 121 2.28 13.19 -0.57
CA THR A 121 1.84 13.81 0.69
C THR A 121 0.40 13.44 1.07
N SER A 122 -0.24 12.50 0.35
CA SER A 122 -1.63 12.14 0.64
C SER A 122 -1.76 11.10 1.75
N SER A 123 -2.97 11.02 2.28
CA SER A 123 -3.35 10.18 3.40
C SER A 123 -3.16 8.69 3.13
N TRP A 124 -3.00 7.91 4.17
CA TRP A 124 -3.13 6.46 4.16
C TRP A 124 -4.41 6.04 4.88
N THR A 125 -5.09 5.09 4.26
CA THR A 125 -6.37 4.57 4.75
C THR A 125 -6.57 3.12 4.31
N TYR A 126 -7.74 2.55 4.63
CA TYR A 126 -8.11 1.21 4.20
C TYR A 126 -9.60 1.10 3.91
N LEU A 127 -9.96 0.08 3.18
CA LEU A 127 -11.33 -0.35 2.95
C LEU A 127 -11.44 -1.84 3.23
N ILE A 128 -12.62 -2.29 3.67
CA ILE A 128 -12.93 -3.68 3.98
C ILE A 128 -14.10 -4.11 3.10
N THR A 129 -14.01 -5.33 2.60
CA THR A 129 -15.12 -6.02 1.93
C THR A 129 -15.49 -7.29 2.68
N GLY A 130 -16.77 -7.63 2.69
CA GLY A 130 -17.30 -8.91 3.19
C GLY A 130 -18.19 -9.60 2.16
N ASP A 131 -18.11 -9.16 0.90
CA ASP A 131 -18.92 -9.65 -0.21
C ASP A 131 -18.10 -9.95 -1.47
N ASN A 132 -16.87 -10.44 -1.26
CA ASN A 132 -15.93 -10.82 -2.30
C ASN A 132 -15.62 -9.65 -3.27
N GLY A 133 -15.37 -8.47 -2.71
CA GLY A 133 -14.94 -7.29 -3.46
C GLY A 133 -16.03 -6.58 -4.27
N ARG A 134 -17.30 -6.87 -4.04
CA ARG A 134 -18.42 -6.17 -4.71
C ARG A 134 -18.65 -4.79 -4.13
N THR A 135 -18.57 -4.69 -2.79
CA THR A 135 -18.65 -3.42 -2.08
C THR A 135 -17.50 -3.26 -1.11
N TRP A 136 -17.09 -2.02 -0.88
CA TRP A 136 -15.98 -1.68 -0.01
C TRP A 136 -16.39 -0.55 0.92
N ALA A 137 -16.12 -0.70 2.22
CA ALA A 137 -16.39 0.31 3.23
C ALA A 137 -15.14 0.50 4.11
N GLY A 138 -14.94 1.69 4.64
CA GLY A 138 -13.78 2.01 5.45
C GLY A 138 -14.12 2.85 6.68
N PRO A 139 -13.11 3.30 7.42
CA PRO A 139 -13.30 4.20 8.54
C PRO A 139 -13.84 5.56 8.05
N GLU A 140 -14.50 6.29 8.94
CA GLU A 140 -15.00 7.64 8.66
C GLU A 140 -13.88 8.62 8.28
N LYS A 141 -12.69 8.42 8.84
CA LYS A 141 -11.50 9.25 8.61
C LYS A 141 -10.31 8.40 8.24
N ASP A 142 -9.43 8.97 7.42
CA ASP A 142 -8.15 8.34 7.11
C ASP A 142 -7.31 8.07 8.36
N VAL A 143 -6.42 7.08 8.28
CA VAL A 143 -5.56 6.71 9.42
C VAL A 143 -4.50 7.76 9.67
N THR A 144 -3.72 8.08 8.63
CA THR A 144 -2.67 9.09 8.71
C THR A 144 -2.79 10.10 7.57
N ASP A 145 -2.51 11.34 7.88
CA ASP A 145 -2.36 12.46 6.95
C ASP A 145 -1.27 13.38 7.51
N LEU A 146 0.00 13.02 7.27
CA LEU A 146 1.13 13.71 7.89
C LEU A 146 1.25 15.17 7.43
N ASP A 147 0.73 15.50 6.26
CA ASP A 147 0.72 16.86 5.73
C ASP A 147 -0.69 17.46 5.69
N SER A 148 -1.52 17.17 6.67
CA SER A 148 -2.93 17.62 6.74
C SER A 148 -3.11 19.13 6.56
N LYS A 149 -2.08 19.91 6.84
CA LYS A 149 -2.06 21.38 6.64
C LYS A 149 -1.59 21.79 5.24
N GLY A 150 -1.09 20.84 4.41
CA GLY A 150 -0.64 21.03 3.04
C GLY A 150 0.52 22.02 2.88
N LYS A 151 1.40 22.16 3.89
CA LYS A 151 2.43 23.21 3.92
C LYS A 151 3.84 22.72 4.11
N LEU A 152 4.04 21.46 4.54
CA LEU A 152 5.32 20.97 5.03
C LEU A 152 5.90 19.86 4.16
N ASP A 153 5.16 19.39 3.15
CA ASP A 153 5.54 18.30 2.25
C ASP A 153 5.88 16.99 2.99
N TRP A 154 5.28 16.77 4.18
CA TRP A 154 5.46 15.52 4.91
C TRP A 154 4.65 14.39 4.30
N SER A 155 5.27 13.23 4.24
CA SER A 155 4.67 11.99 3.78
C SER A 155 5.04 10.85 4.74
N SER A 156 4.60 9.65 4.43
CA SER A 156 5.08 8.44 5.10
C SER A 156 5.24 7.28 4.13
N TYR A 157 6.19 6.41 4.43
CA TYR A 157 6.22 5.05 3.92
C TYR A 157 5.87 4.11 5.07
N GLN A 158 4.98 3.18 4.79
CA GLN A 158 4.32 2.35 5.80
C GLN A 158 4.49 0.87 5.51
N THR A 159 4.84 0.10 6.52
CA THR A 159 4.79 -1.37 6.51
C THR A 159 3.68 -1.83 7.44
N LYS A 160 2.94 -2.81 7.02
CA LYS A 160 1.74 -3.29 7.68
C LYS A 160 1.76 -4.80 7.79
N ILE A 161 1.26 -5.32 8.90
CA ILE A 161 1.03 -6.75 9.10
C ILE A 161 -0.26 -6.97 9.90
N PRO A 162 -1.17 -7.83 9.47
CA PRO A 162 -2.33 -8.19 10.27
C PRO A 162 -1.89 -9.07 11.45
N SER A 163 -2.60 -8.98 12.57
CA SER A 163 -2.49 -9.94 13.65
C SER A 163 -2.91 -11.34 13.17
N LYS A 164 -2.42 -12.38 13.83
CA LYS A 164 -2.71 -13.77 13.47
C LYS A 164 -4.20 -14.11 13.46
N ASP A 165 -4.97 -13.50 14.35
CA ASP A 165 -6.42 -13.65 14.42
C ASP A 165 -7.18 -12.78 13.41
N GLY A 166 -6.49 -11.94 12.66
CA GLY A 166 -7.04 -11.03 11.65
C GLY A 166 -7.91 -9.90 12.20
N LYS A 167 -7.89 -9.64 13.51
CA LYS A 167 -8.72 -8.58 14.13
C LYS A 167 -8.05 -7.23 14.17
N HIS A 168 -6.72 -7.19 14.04
CA HIS A 168 -5.95 -5.96 14.11
C HIS A 168 -5.02 -5.83 12.91
N LEU A 169 -4.71 -4.60 12.54
CA LEU A 169 -3.61 -4.28 11.65
C LEU A 169 -2.55 -3.50 12.43
N HIS A 170 -1.33 -4.00 12.43
CA HIS A 170 -0.16 -3.31 12.96
C HIS A 170 0.49 -2.52 11.84
N VAL A 171 0.75 -1.25 12.06
CA VAL A 171 1.36 -0.35 11.08
C VAL A 171 2.55 0.34 11.70
N VAL A 172 3.71 0.25 11.06
CA VAL A 172 4.88 1.06 11.36
C VAL A 172 5.18 1.98 10.20
N PHE A 173 5.57 3.20 10.49
CA PHE A 173 5.84 4.20 9.47
C PHE A 173 6.93 5.17 9.91
N THR A 174 7.53 5.81 8.92
CA THR A 174 8.54 6.85 9.10
C THR A 174 8.00 8.19 8.64
N ASP A 175 8.50 9.27 9.24
CA ASP A 175 8.33 10.61 8.69
C ASP A 175 9.19 10.71 7.43
N TYR A 176 8.57 10.96 6.29
CA TYR A 176 9.24 11.14 5.02
C TYR A 176 9.14 12.60 4.61
N ASP A 177 10.29 13.25 4.53
CA ASP A 177 10.40 14.65 4.13
C ASP A 177 10.54 14.75 2.60
N ASP A 178 9.47 15.17 1.93
CA ASP A 178 9.45 15.44 0.48
C ASP A 178 9.62 16.94 0.20
N ASN A 179 10.54 17.60 0.93
CA ASN A 179 10.75 19.04 0.92
C ASN A 179 11.07 19.61 -0.47
N LYS A 180 10.04 20.09 -1.15
CA LYS A 180 10.14 20.70 -2.48
C LYS A 180 10.65 22.14 -2.46
N ASN A 181 10.72 22.75 -1.29
CA ASN A 181 11.09 24.15 -1.10
C ASN A 181 12.58 24.33 -0.77
N SER A 182 13.38 23.27 -0.78
CA SER A 182 14.83 23.36 -0.65
C SER A 182 15.42 24.16 -1.82
N PRO A 183 16.43 25.02 -1.60
CA PRO A 183 17.17 25.71 -2.67
C PRO A 183 17.76 24.73 -3.70
N ASP A 184 18.15 23.55 -3.27
CA ASP A 184 18.39 22.38 -4.10
C ASP A 184 17.19 21.44 -3.97
N PRO A 185 16.37 21.24 -5.02
CA PRO A 185 15.16 20.41 -4.94
C PRO A 185 15.42 18.96 -4.57
N LYS A 186 16.68 18.54 -4.47
CA LYS A 186 17.08 17.19 -4.05
C LYS A 186 17.76 17.18 -2.68
N ARG A 187 17.91 18.31 -2.04
CA ARG A 187 18.60 18.42 -0.76
C ARG A 187 17.94 19.44 0.14
N PHE A 188 18.03 19.21 1.44
CA PHE A 188 17.69 20.16 2.48
C PHE A 188 18.81 20.23 3.53
N TYR A 189 18.88 21.33 4.25
CA TYR A 189 19.84 21.49 5.32
C TYR A 189 19.40 20.66 6.54
N ASN A 190 20.28 19.78 6.98
CA ASN A 190 20.08 19.02 8.22
C ASN A 190 20.91 19.66 9.34
N PRO A 191 20.28 20.29 10.35
CA PRO A 191 20.98 21.02 11.39
C PRO A 191 21.87 20.12 12.29
N ARG A 192 21.58 18.81 12.33
CA ARG A 192 22.40 17.87 13.10
C ARG A 192 23.76 17.64 12.47
N TYR A 193 23.83 17.63 11.15
CA TYR A 193 25.06 17.34 10.41
C TYR A 193 25.70 18.59 9.85
N ASP A 194 25.08 19.76 10.05
CA ASP A 194 25.52 21.04 9.49
C ASP A 194 25.83 20.94 7.98
N GLN A 195 24.95 20.27 7.24
CA GLN A 195 25.12 20.05 5.80
C GLN A 195 23.80 19.85 5.05
N LEU A 196 23.84 20.01 3.73
CA LEU A 196 22.75 19.63 2.84
C LEU A 196 22.68 18.11 2.69
N VAL A 197 21.51 17.55 2.90
CA VAL A 197 21.21 16.12 2.75
C VAL A 197 20.07 15.93 1.73
N SER A 198 19.84 14.67 1.31
CA SER A 198 18.73 14.36 0.40
C SER A 198 17.40 14.76 1.00
N ASN A 199 16.51 15.36 0.21
CA ASN A 199 15.13 15.65 0.59
C ASN A 199 14.22 14.39 0.66
N GLU A 200 14.74 13.25 0.30
CA GLU A 200 14.03 11.96 0.42
C GLU A 200 14.40 11.22 1.72
N TRP A 201 14.82 11.94 2.73
CA TRP A 201 15.15 11.33 4.00
C TRP A 201 13.91 10.97 4.79
N LYS A 202 14.02 9.83 5.46
CA LYS A 202 13.02 9.28 6.35
C LYS A 202 13.55 9.31 7.76
N TYR A 203 12.72 9.82 8.66
CA TYR A 203 13.09 9.99 10.07
C TYR A 203 12.10 9.26 10.94
N ASN A 204 12.50 9.03 12.17
CA ASN A 204 11.70 8.48 13.23
C ASN A 204 11.06 7.13 12.88
N LEU A 205 10.56 6.48 13.87
CA LEU A 205 9.74 5.30 13.71
C LEU A 205 8.51 5.46 14.56
N SER A 206 7.37 5.43 13.95
CA SER A 206 6.06 5.51 14.57
C SER A 206 5.30 4.20 14.41
N TYR A 207 4.45 3.89 15.38
CA TYR A 207 3.64 2.69 15.40
C TYR A 207 2.21 3.00 15.76
N VAL A 208 1.29 2.32 15.07
CA VAL A 208 -0.12 2.27 15.43
C VAL A 208 -0.67 0.86 15.25
N LYS A 209 -1.69 0.54 16.04
CA LYS A 209 -2.52 -0.65 15.93
C LYS A 209 -3.96 -0.23 15.64
N ILE A 210 -4.52 -0.80 14.58
CA ILE A 210 -5.89 -0.54 14.15
C ILE A 210 -6.74 -1.73 14.52
N ASP A 211 -7.80 -1.52 15.29
CA ASP A 211 -8.86 -2.51 15.49
C ASP A 211 -9.78 -2.48 14.26
N LEU A 212 -9.88 -3.60 13.55
CA LEU A 212 -10.57 -3.69 12.26
C LEU A 212 -12.09 -3.84 12.37
N GLU A 213 -12.60 -4.07 13.58
CA GLU A 213 -14.04 -4.14 13.86
C GLU A 213 -14.58 -2.77 14.29
N THR A 214 -13.87 -2.11 15.21
CA THR A 214 -14.30 -0.83 15.79
C THR A 214 -13.69 0.39 15.09
N HIS A 215 -12.71 0.19 14.21
CA HIS A 215 -11.91 1.22 13.55
C HIS A 215 -11.10 2.11 14.50
N VAL A 216 -10.97 1.73 15.77
CA VAL A 216 -10.18 2.47 16.75
C VAL A 216 -8.69 2.28 16.47
N VAL A 217 -7.99 3.38 16.32
CA VAL A 217 -6.52 3.41 16.20
C VAL A 217 -5.90 3.64 17.57
N ARG A 218 -4.86 2.85 17.90
CA ARG A 218 -4.16 2.93 19.20
C ARG A 218 -2.65 3.02 19.00
N ASN A 219 -1.96 3.69 19.91
CA ASN A 219 -0.50 3.70 19.93
C ASN A 219 0.08 2.44 20.62
N ALA A 220 1.41 2.38 20.73
CA ALA A 220 2.12 1.26 21.37
C ALA A 220 1.78 1.06 22.84
N GLN A 221 1.34 2.11 23.54
CA GLN A 221 0.90 2.06 24.94
C GLN A 221 -0.57 1.65 25.09
N GLY A 222 -1.29 1.44 23.99
CA GLY A 222 -2.70 1.07 23.97
C GLY A 222 -3.67 2.25 24.06
N ASN A 223 -3.19 3.48 24.07
CA ASN A 223 -4.04 4.68 24.11
C ASN A 223 -4.73 4.88 22.76
N ALA A 224 -6.03 5.19 22.78
CA ALA A 224 -6.77 5.53 21.56
C ALA A 224 -6.29 6.88 21.00
N LEU A 225 -6.15 6.93 19.68
CA LEU A 225 -5.64 8.08 18.94
C LEU A 225 -6.76 8.78 18.18
N LYS A 226 -6.56 10.09 17.95
CA LYS A 226 -7.38 10.86 17.00
C LYS A 226 -6.90 10.57 15.60
N THR A 227 -7.82 10.48 14.65
CA THR A 227 -7.53 10.33 13.21
C THR A 227 -8.14 11.48 12.40
N PRO A 228 -7.54 11.88 11.27
CA PRO A 228 -6.24 11.42 10.80
C PRO A 228 -5.08 11.89 11.69
N ILE A 229 -4.02 11.09 11.73
CA ILE A 229 -2.79 11.41 12.47
C ILE A 229 -1.93 12.32 11.60
N ASP A 230 -1.70 13.56 12.04
CA ASP A 230 -0.77 14.49 11.40
C ASP A 230 0.66 14.33 11.94
N ILE A 231 1.62 15.06 11.37
CA ILE A 231 3.04 14.93 11.69
C ILE A 231 3.34 15.26 13.16
N ASP A 232 2.77 16.37 13.69
CA ASP A 232 3.01 16.82 15.03
C ASP A 232 2.42 15.83 16.04
N TYR A 233 1.17 15.43 15.80
CA TYR A 233 0.47 14.45 16.65
C TYR A 233 1.13 13.06 16.59
N SER A 234 1.67 12.68 15.42
CA SER A 234 2.41 11.42 15.27
C SER A 234 3.67 11.39 16.15
N ARG A 235 4.46 12.47 16.12
CA ARG A 235 5.69 12.57 16.91
C ARG A 235 5.41 12.55 18.41
N GLU A 236 4.33 13.17 18.84
CA GLU A 236 3.95 13.23 20.23
C GLU A 236 3.38 11.89 20.75
N ASN A 237 2.56 11.20 19.94
CA ASN A 237 1.71 10.11 20.42
C ASN A 237 2.01 8.73 19.81
N CYS A 238 2.68 8.65 18.67
CA CYS A 238 2.89 7.39 17.96
C CYS A 238 4.36 6.98 17.87
N GLN A 239 5.29 7.91 18.14
CA GLN A 239 6.71 7.68 17.97
C GLN A 239 7.21 6.64 18.98
N ILE A 240 7.85 5.58 18.45
CA ILE A 240 8.51 4.54 19.24
C ILE A 240 10.03 4.66 19.20
N TRP A 241 10.56 5.40 18.26
CA TRP A 241 11.99 5.70 18.15
C TRP A 241 12.23 7.06 17.50
N ASP A 242 12.94 7.93 18.21
CA ASP A 242 13.45 9.20 17.72
C ASP A 242 14.82 9.00 17.10
N THR A 243 14.93 9.18 15.80
CA THR A 243 16.20 9.06 15.09
C THR A 243 17.11 10.27 15.25
N LYS A 244 16.65 11.34 15.90
CA LYS A 244 17.39 12.60 16.09
C LYS A 244 18.01 13.11 14.78
N TRP A 245 17.21 13.12 13.73
CA TRP A 245 17.57 13.52 12.38
C TRP A 245 18.58 12.60 11.64
N HIS A 246 18.89 11.43 12.20
CA HIS A 246 19.50 10.37 11.40
C HIS A 246 18.46 9.73 10.50
N GLY A 247 18.82 9.36 9.29
CA GLY A 247 17.90 8.64 8.39
C GLY A 247 17.51 7.28 8.98
N ALA A 248 16.22 6.97 8.92
CA ALA A 248 15.67 5.69 9.39
C ALA A 248 15.66 4.59 8.32
N GLY A 249 16.19 4.88 7.14
CA GLY A 249 16.19 3.95 6.02
C GLY A 249 14.84 3.83 5.31
N ILE A 250 14.70 2.79 4.49
CA ILE A 250 13.50 2.53 3.68
C ILE A 250 12.68 1.44 4.37
N PRO A 251 11.38 1.38 4.06
CA PRO A 251 10.30 1.18 5.03
C PRO A 251 10.69 0.23 6.14
N PRO A 252 10.32 0.49 7.36
CA PRO A 252 10.65 -0.39 8.47
C PRO A 252 10.09 -1.79 8.22
N VAL A 253 10.74 -2.80 8.77
CA VAL A 253 10.22 -4.17 8.79
C VAL A 253 9.54 -4.39 10.15
N ILE A 254 8.37 -5.02 10.13
CA ILE A 254 7.64 -5.41 11.34
C ILE A 254 7.49 -6.92 11.39
N SER A 255 7.71 -7.51 12.54
CA SER A 255 7.47 -8.91 12.87
C SER A 255 6.64 -8.98 14.14
N LEU A 256 5.72 -9.92 14.23
CA LEU A 256 4.92 -10.18 15.43
C LEU A 256 5.33 -11.54 15.98
N ASP A 257 5.65 -11.57 17.27
CA ASP A 257 5.89 -12.79 18.05
C ASP A 257 4.55 -13.21 18.69
N GLU A 258 3.69 -13.86 17.91
CA GLU A 258 2.36 -14.36 18.32
C GLU A 258 2.27 -15.89 18.33
#